data_498c7ca7e488876054a91bcd7c2d6b73
#
_entry.id   498c7ca7e488876054a91bcd7c2d6b73
#
_cell.length_a   1.000
_cell.length_b   1.000
_cell.length_c   1.000
_cell.angle_alpha   90.00
_cell.angle_beta   90.00
_cell.angle_gamma   90.00
#
_symmetry.space_group_name_H-M   'P 1'
#
loop_
_entity.id
_entity.type
_entity.pdbx_description
1 polymer ?
#
loop_
_entity_poly.entity_id
_entity_poly.type
_entity_poly.pdbx_seq_one_letter_code
_entity_poly.pdbx_strand_id
1 'polypeptide(L)'
;MRCENAAGVRQATVVAWPETAKAVQGAVADLDLPGLTVEYAETFTKLGSRPGTVFVVMNDTMPLMYCPLVIETIDGSIQGSYGGGGGTPLPLFHQNLGENQRRRLEKLVFERCVEILKQRSAKRWFVYCDGVSDDHERKEDLLPSRFGALDISGQCHLMDLSLSKEDMWSEIRHSAKSVINQGHKTYDFRIYNHENFKFKVGERHRLLHHKCSGRVKKPFAALAQMCSWIEKGAGLMIEQSFQGQVVQMIIVALGKGTACGASVADDPDFKWKIPMAHSLHFFIYEELKRRGIHYFEVGETNYRSNMFQTLTDKEQSICAFKRGFGKRSFPLKRYAWFENKEEEVKFLSERLEKYRNS
;
A
#
# COMPACT_ATOMS: atom_id res chain seq x y z
N MET A 1 20.89 19.53 -14.81
CA MET A 1 21.09 20.66 -13.88
C MET A 1 21.98 20.14 -12.75
N ARG A 2 23.19 20.67 -12.60
CA ARG A 2 24.13 20.24 -11.56
C ARG A 2 23.69 20.89 -10.25
N CYS A 3 23.35 20.09 -9.22
CA CYS A 3 23.16 20.59 -7.88
C CYS A 3 24.52 20.57 -7.19
N GLU A 4 25.21 21.68 -7.23
CA GLU A 4 26.41 21.90 -6.41
C GLU A 4 25.96 22.13 -4.96
N ASN A 5 26.63 21.44 -4.02
CA ASN A 5 26.62 21.66 -2.56
C ASN A 5 25.70 20.84 -1.65
N ALA A 6 25.39 19.58 -1.95
CA ALA A 6 25.15 18.66 -0.85
C ALA A 6 26.39 17.78 -0.68
N ALA A 7 27.05 17.82 0.50
CA ALA A 7 28.30 17.12 0.74
C ALA A 7 28.25 15.66 0.25
N GLY A 8 28.96 15.35 -0.84
CA GLY A 8 29.05 14.04 -1.44
C GLY A 8 27.99 13.71 -2.51
N VAL A 9 26.97 14.54 -2.75
CA VAL A 9 25.99 14.32 -3.82
C VAL A 9 26.40 15.15 -5.03
N ARG A 10 26.90 14.50 -6.08
CA ARG A 10 27.39 15.20 -7.28
C ARG A 10 26.33 15.41 -8.36
N GLN A 11 25.25 14.59 -8.34
CA GLN A 11 24.23 14.68 -9.38
C GLN A 11 22.90 14.10 -8.94
N ALA A 12 21.81 14.89 -9.05
CA ALA A 12 20.45 14.35 -9.03
C ALA A 12 20.04 14.06 -10.49
N THR A 13 19.82 12.82 -10.81
CA THR A 13 19.47 12.39 -12.16
C THR A 13 18.02 11.93 -12.19
N VAL A 14 17.24 12.48 -13.11
CA VAL A 14 15.95 11.90 -13.48
C VAL A 14 16.24 10.74 -14.41
N VAL A 15 15.87 9.55 -14.02
CA VAL A 15 16.16 8.32 -14.77
C VAL A 15 15.02 8.05 -15.73
N ALA A 16 15.36 7.57 -16.92
CA ALA A 16 14.38 7.11 -17.88
C ALA A 16 13.59 5.92 -17.32
N TRP A 17 12.28 5.99 -17.43
CA TRP A 17 11.36 4.93 -17.06
C TRP A 17 11.25 3.92 -18.20
N PRO A 18 11.16 2.57 -17.95
CA PRO A 18 11.27 1.88 -16.64
C PRO A 18 12.62 1.17 -16.41
N GLU A 19 13.48 0.96 -17.44
CA GLU A 19 14.61 0.00 -17.34
C GLU A 19 15.68 0.48 -16.37
N THR A 20 16.09 1.72 -16.48
CA THR A 20 17.13 2.27 -15.61
C THR A 20 16.64 2.36 -14.15
N ALA A 21 15.34 2.64 -13.95
CA ALA A 21 14.75 2.65 -12.63
C ALA A 21 14.80 1.28 -11.95
N LYS A 22 14.59 0.19 -12.70
CA LYS A 22 14.69 -1.19 -12.18
C LYS A 22 16.11 -1.52 -11.71
N ALA A 23 17.11 -1.13 -12.50
CA ALA A 23 18.52 -1.38 -12.15
C ALA A 23 18.92 -0.65 -10.85
N VAL A 24 18.39 0.53 -10.63
CA VAL A 24 18.70 1.37 -9.47
C VAL A 24 17.90 0.96 -8.24
N GLN A 25 16.65 0.57 -8.40
CA GLN A 25 15.75 0.21 -7.30
C GLN A 25 16.35 -0.86 -6.39
N GLY A 26 16.92 -1.92 -6.97
CA GLY A 26 17.54 -3.00 -6.20
C GLY A 26 18.77 -2.60 -5.39
N ALA A 27 19.38 -1.44 -5.68
CA ALA A 27 20.58 -0.97 -5.02
C ALA A 27 20.30 0.10 -3.93
N VAL A 28 19.09 0.66 -3.87
CA VAL A 28 18.81 1.83 -3.02
C VAL A 28 18.28 1.44 -1.66
N ALA A 29 17.42 0.47 -1.56
CA ALA A 29 16.83 0.09 -0.30
C ALA A 29 16.36 -1.37 -0.32
N ASP A 30 16.36 -2.00 0.83
CA ASP A 30 15.53 -3.17 1.09
C ASP A 30 14.06 -2.70 1.06
N LEU A 31 13.37 -2.97 -0.03
CA LEU A 31 11.96 -2.65 -0.16
C LEU A 31 11.14 -3.54 0.77
N ASP A 32 10.45 -2.92 1.71
CA ASP A 32 9.68 -3.66 2.69
C ASP A 32 8.42 -4.30 2.10
N LEU A 33 7.86 -3.70 1.03
CA LEU A 33 6.67 -4.24 0.37
C LEU A 33 6.82 -4.30 -1.15
N PRO A 34 6.37 -5.40 -1.80
CA PRO A 34 6.38 -5.53 -3.25
C PRO A 34 5.60 -4.45 -3.99
N GLY A 35 4.60 -3.83 -3.32
CA GLY A 35 3.84 -2.70 -3.86
C GLY A 35 4.66 -1.45 -4.11
N LEU A 36 5.88 -1.35 -3.55
CA LEU A 36 6.81 -0.23 -3.77
C LEU A 36 7.75 -0.46 -4.96
N THR A 37 7.50 -1.46 -5.81
CA THR A 37 8.36 -1.78 -6.94
C THR A 37 8.06 -0.95 -8.18
N VAL A 38 9.09 -0.76 -9.02
CA VAL A 38 8.94 -0.10 -10.34
C VAL A 38 7.92 -0.83 -11.20
N GLU A 39 7.92 -2.15 -11.17
CA GLU A 39 6.98 -2.99 -11.91
C GLU A 39 5.52 -2.73 -11.50
N TYR A 40 5.27 -2.51 -10.22
CA TYR A 40 3.94 -2.16 -9.75
C TYR A 40 3.48 -0.81 -10.32
N ALA A 41 4.31 0.23 -10.17
CA ALA A 41 4.01 1.54 -10.71
C ALA A 41 3.88 1.54 -12.24
N GLU A 42 4.73 0.78 -12.95
CA GLU A 42 4.68 0.61 -14.42
C GLU A 42 3.33 0.05 -14.88
N THR A 43 2.78 -0.90 -14.14
CA THR A 43 1.46 -1.48 -14.45
C THR A 43 0.38 -0.41 -14.51
N PHE A 44 0.34 0.49 -13.54
CA PHE A 44 -0.64 1.57 -13.49
C PHE A 44 -0.34 2.70 -14.47
N THR A 45 0.94 2.97 -14.75
CA THR A 45 1.34 3.95 -15.77
C THR A 45 0.86 3.55 -17.17
N LYS A 46 0.98 2.28 -17.52
CA LYS A 46 0.46 1.73 -18.78
C LYS A 46 -1.06 1.84 -18.91
N LEU A 47 -1.76 1.77 -17.79
CA LEU A 47 -3.21 1.93 -17.74
C LEU A 47 -3.65 3.39 -17.80
N GLY A 48 -2.82 4.34 -17.33
CA GLY A 48 -3.13 5.76 -17.23
C GLY A 48 -2.64 6.64 -18.38
N SER A 49 -2.07 6.08 -19.45
CA SER A 49 -1.64 6.80 -20.68
C SER A 49 -0.51 7.84 -20.58
N ARG A 50 0.19 7.97 -19.45
CA ARG A 50 1.34 8.90 -19.36
C ARG A 50 2.55 8.23 -18.68
N PRO A 51 3.77 8.47 -19.17
CA PRO A 51 4.98 7.89 -18.59
C PRO A 51 5.21 8.42 -17.17
N GLY A 52 5.51 7.51 -16.26
CA GLY A 52 5.99 7.84 -14.93
C GLY A 52 7.41 8.42 -14.99
N THR A 53 7.81 9.03 -13.90
CA THR A 53 9.15 9.58 -13.71
C THR A 53 9.69 9.03 -12.39
N VAL A 54 10.94 8.62 -12.38
CA VAL A 54 11.61 8.15 -11.17
C VAL A 54 12.81 9.04 -10.91
N PHE A 55 12.90 9.51 -9.68
CA PHE A 55 14.05 10.27 -9.22
C PHE A 55 15.03 9.35 -8.55
N VAL A 56 16.27 9.43 -8.99
CA VAL A 56 17.38 8.79 -8.35
C VAL A 56 18.46 9.83 -8.11
N VAL A 57 18.93 9.91 -6.89
CA VAL A 57 20.10 10.71 -6.56
C VAL A 57 21.28 9.78 -6.47
N MET A 58 22.34 10.11 -7.22
CA MET A 58 23.54 9.31 -7.30
C MET A 58 24.71 10.02 -6.62
N ASN A 59 25.57 9.26 -5.96
CA ASN A 59 26.94 9.66 -5.63
C ASN A 59 27.87 8.87 -6.53
N ASP A 60 28.44 9.53 -7.54
CA ASP A 60 29.16 8.88 -8.62
C ASP A 60 28.32 7.76 -9.28
N THR A 61 28.63 6.48 -9.01
CA THR A 61 27.92 5.32 -9.52
C THR A 61 26.92 4.71 -8.52
N MET A 62 26.94 5.17 -7.26
CA MET A 62 26.13 4.59 -6.20
C MET A 62 24.79 5.34 -6.05
N PRO A 63 23.67 4.68 -6.17
CA PRO A 63 22.37 5.28 -5.92
C PRO A 63 22.18 5.54 -4.42
N LEU A 64 21.81 6.76 -4.07
CA LEU A 64 21.57 7.17 -2.69
C LEU A 64 20.10 7.19 -2.32
N MET A 65 19.23 7.36 -3.31
CA MET A 65 17.81 7.52 -3.06
C MET A 65 16.98 7.17 -4.30
N TYR A 66 15.78 6.69 -4.05
CA TYR A 66 14.78 6.34 -5.04
C TYR A 66 13.42 6.96 -4.67
N CYS A 67 12.78 7.66 -5.58
CA CYS A 67 11.45 8.23 -5.40
C CYS A 67 10.63 8.06 -6.68
N PRO A 68 9.66 7.15 -6.75
CA PRO A 68 8.79 7.02 -7.90
C PRO A 68 7.74 8.14 -7.92
N LEU A 69 7.49 8.71 -9.10
CA LEU A 69 6.42 9.67 -9.34
C LEU A 69 5.71 9.31 -10.63
N VAL A 70 4.44 9.01 -10.56
CA VAL A 70 3.58 8.78 -11.71
C VAL A 70 2.68 10.01 -11.91
N ILE A 71 2.56 10.47 -13.13
CA ILE A 71 1.62 11.53 -13.48
C ILE A 71 0.49 10.93 -14.30
N GLU A 72 -0.70 10.98 -13.77
CA GLU A 72 -1.88 10.35 -14.36
C GLU A 72 -3.08 11.30 -14.39
N THR A 73 -4.07 10.95 -15.19
CA THR A 73 -5.34 11.67 -15.22
C THR A 73 -6.40 10.81 -14.54
N ILE A 74 -6.97 11.33 -13.45
CA ILE A 74 -8.03 10.69 -12.70
C ILE A 74 -9.20 11.65 -12.62
N ASP A 75 -10.38 11.21 -13.01
CA ASP A 75 -11.62 12.01 -13.04
C ASP A 75 -11.42 13.36 -13.74
N GLY A 76 -10.68 13.35 -14.86
CA GLY A 76 -10.38 14.54 -15.65
C GLY A 76 -9.31 15.48 -15.06
N SER A 77 -8.76 15.19 -13.88
CA SER A 77 -7.70 15.97 -13.24
C SER A 77 -6.33 15.31 -13.41
N ILE A 78 -5.32 16.10 -13.81
CA ILE A 78 -3.93 15.63 -13.85
C ILE A 78 -3.36 15.72 -12.45
N GLN A 79 -2.82 14.62 -11.97
CA GLN A 79 -2.26 14.53 -10.61
C GLN A 79 -0.98 13.70 -10.54
N GLY A 80 -0.16 14.01 -9.54
CA GLY A 80 0.95 13.15 -9.15
C GLY A 80 0.48 12.03 -8.22
N SER A 81 1.00 10.82 -8.44
CA SER A 81 0.66 9.63 -7.67
C SER A 81 1.77 8.59 -7.74
N TYR A 82 1.47 7.39 -7.25
CA TYR A 82 2.27 6.19 -7.49
C TYR A 82 1.65 5.26 -8.54
N GLY A 83 0.50 5.65 -9.11
CA GLY A 83 -0.29 4.90 -10.06
C GLY A 83 -1.64 4.44 -9.49
N GLY A 84 -2.67 4.43 -10.36
CA GLY A 84 -4.03 4.06 -9.99
C GLY A 84 -4.69 4.93 -8.92
N GLY A 85 -4.28 6.19 -8.79
CA GLY A 85 -4.78 7.12 -7.77
C GLY A 85 -4.13 6.94 -6.39
N GLY A 86 -3.17 6.03 -6.24
CA GLY A 86 -2.42 5.84 -5.01
C GLY A 86 -1.47 6.99 -4.71
N GLY A 87 -1.21 7.29 -3.43
CA GLY A 87 -0.20 8.29 -3.07
C GLY A 87 1.21 7.83 -3.40
N THR A 88 2.09 8.77 -3.75
CA THR A 88 3.52 8.53 -3.91
C THR A 88 4.13 8.18 -2.54
N PRO A 89 4.85 7.08 -2.38
CA PRO A 89 5.54 6.78 -1.14
C PRO A 89 6.66 7.79 -0.88
N LEU A 90 7.03 7.97 0.38
CA LEU A 90 8.22 8.73 0.73
C LEU A 90 9.45 8.12 0.06
N PRO A 91 10.48 8.94 -0.24
CA PRO A 91 11.71 8.47 -0.84
C PRO A 91 12.37 7.34 -0.04
N LEU A 92 12.83 6.31 -0.73
CA LEU A 92 13.63 5.24 -0.17
C LEU A 92 15.11 5.62 -0.25
N PHE A 93 15.87 5.33 0.81
CA PHE A 93 17.26 5.75 0.94
C PHE A 93 18.21 4.56 1.04
N HIS A 94 19.43 4.78 0.59
CA HIS A 94 20.53 3.85 0.88
C HIS A 94 20.73 3.72 2.39
N GLN A 95 20.95 2.51 2.88
CA GLN A 95 21.02 2.17 4.32
C GLN A 95 22.04 3.00 5.11
N ASN A 96 23.18 3.34 4.49
CA ASN A 96 24.31 4.00 5.15
C ASN A 96 24.21 5.54 5.17
N LEU A 97 23.06 6.13 4.81
CA LEU A 97 22.90 7.58 4.86
C LEU A 97 22.52 8.04 6.26
N GLY A 98 23.30 9.00 6.77
CA GLY A 98 22.95 9.69 8.00
C GLY A 98 21.70 10.58 7.85
N GLU A 99 21.03 10.87 8.98
CA GLU A 99 19.75 11.61 9.02
C GLU A 99 19.84 12.98 8.30
N ASN A 100 20.90 13.75 8.52
CA ASN A 100 21.08 15.04 7.86
C ASN A 100 21.23 14.94 6.34
N GLN A 101 21.86 13.86 5.85
CA GLN A 101 21.98 13.60 4.42
C GLN A 101 20.59 13.24 3.84
N ARG A 102 19.85 12.36 4.52
CA ARG A 102 18.48 11.99 4.12
C ARG A 102 17.58 13.22 4.01
N ARG A 103 17.56 14.09 5.03
CA ARG A 103 16.77 15.34 5.01
C ARG A 103 17.12 16.25 3.83
N ARG A 104 18.40 16.39 3.48
CA ARG A 104 18.83 17.18 2.33
C ARG A 104 18.38 16.58 1.02
N LEU A 105 18.49 15.27 0.88
CA LEU A 105 18.06 14.55 -0.32
C LEU A 105 16.53 14.59 -0.47
N GLU A 106 15.77 14.40 0.60
CA GLU A 106 14.33 14.56 0.62
C GLU A 106 13.90 15.93 0.09
N LYS A 107 14.50 16.99 0.66
CA LYS A 107 14.21 18.36 0.21
C LYS A 107 14.43 18.51 -1.29
N LEU A 108 15.60 18.10 -1.78
CA LEU A 108 15.96 18.18 -3.21
C LEU A 108 14.92 17.48 -4.08
N VAL A 109 14.48 16.28 -3.68
CA VAL A 109 13.53 15.52 -4.48
C VAL A 109 12.14 16.13 -4.45
N PHE A 110 11.67 16.57 -3.28
CA PHE A 110 10.38 17.23 -3.20
C PHE A 110 10.33 18.50 -4.06
N GLU A 111 11.36 19.34 -4.01
CA GLU A 111 11.49 20.52 -4.88
C GLU A 111 11.40 20.11 -6.35
N ARG A 112 12.13 19.07 -6.75
CA ARG A 112 12.12 18.58 -8.12
C ARG A 112 10.79 17.94 -8.54
N CYS A 113 10.15 17.19 -7.66
CA CYS A 113 8.80 16.68 -7.89
C CYS A 113 7.81 17.82 -8.15
N VAL A 114 7.82 18.85 -7.31
CA VAL A 114 6.93 20.01 -7.47
C VAL A 114 7.19 20.75 -8.79
N GLU A 115 8.45 20.93 -9.19
CA GLU A 115 8.77 21.52 -10.50
C GLU A 115 8.18 20.72 -11.66
N ILE A 116 8.32 19.40 -11.65
CA ILE A 116 7.80 18.54 -12.72
C ILE A 116 6.26 18.52 -12.71
N LEU A 117 5.65 18.49 -11.54
CA LEU A 117 4.21 18.56 -11.41
C LEU A 117 3.67 19.85 -12.03
N LYS A 118 4.29 21.00 -11.75
CA LYS A 118 3.96 22.30 -12.37
C LYS A 118 4.16 22.27 -13.88
N GLN A 119 5.30 21.77 -14.36
CA GLN A 119 5.57 21.65 -15.82
C GLN A 119 4.55 20.77 -16.54
N ARG A 120 3.95 19.82 -15.85
CA ARG A 120 2.93 18.91 -16.37
C ARG A 120 1.50 19.36 -16.09
N SER A 121 1.31 20.55 -15.52
CA SER A 121 0.01 21.10 -15.15
C SER A 121 -0.78 20.19 -14.22
N ALA A 122 -0.07 19.49 -13.32
CA ALA A 122 -0.69 18.66 -12.31
C ALA A 122 -1.31 19.55 -11.22
N LYS A 123 -2.58 19.31 -10.93
CA LYS A 123 -3.37 20.10 -9.97
C LYS A 123 -3.13 19.71 -8.54
N ARG A 124 -2.78 18.45 -8.30
CA ARG A 124 -2.56 17.88 -6.97
C ARG A 124 -1.54 16.75 -6.99
N TRP A 125 -0.97 16.47 -5.85
CA TRP A 125 -0.05 15.36 -5.64
C TRP A 125 -0.30 14.75 -4.28
N PHE A 126 -0.55 13.44 -4.25
CA PHE A 126 -0.71 12.69 -3.02
C PHE A 126 0.58 11.98 -2.66
N VAL A 127 0.99 12.14 -1.41
CA VAL A 127 2.17 11.49 -0.83
C VAL A 127 1.72 10.69 0.38
N TYR A 128 2.26 9.52 0.58
CA TYR A 128 2.01 8.75 1.80
C TYR A 128 3.30 8.25 2.42
N CYS A 129 3.27 8.07 3.74
CA CYS A 129 4.29 7.36 4.49
C CYS A 129 3.74 5.97 4.79
N ASP A 130 4.49 4.94 4.42
CA ASP A 130 4.17 3.58 4.82
C ASP A 130 4.21 3.48 6.35
N GLY A 131 3.07 3.14 6.95
CA GLY A 131 2.92 3.09 8.40
C GLY A 131 3.60 1.91 9.06
N VAL A 132 4.15 0.97 8.30
CA VAL A 132 4.58 -0.35 8.80
C VAL A 132 6.09 -0.56 8.71
N SER A 133 6.85 0.36 8.09
CA SER A 133 8.31 0.28 8.09
C SER A 133 8.88 0.53 9.50
N ASP A 134 9.97 -0.13 9.87
CA ASP A 134 10.69 0.06 11.15
C ASP A 134 11.12 1.51 11.42
N ASP A 135 11.00 2.39 10.44
CA ASP A 135 11.19 3.84 10.53
C ASP A 135 10.00 4.58 11.20
N HIS A 136 9.11 3.90 11.93
CA HIS A 136 8.01 4.54 12.68
C HIS A 136 8.48 5.60 13.68
N GLU A 137 9.71 5.51 14.12
CA GLU A 137 10.36 6.50 14.96
C GLU A 137 11.00 7.66 14.19
N ARG A 138 10.83 7.75 12.86
CA ARG A 138 11.23 8.98 12.16
C ARG A 138 10.56 10.15 12.85
N LYS A 139 11.35 10.80 13.67
CA LYS A 139 10.99 12.08 14.29
C LYS A 139 10.38 12.93 13.20
N GLU A 140 9.17 13.29 13.40
CA GLU A 140 8.13 13.86 12.55
C GLU A 140 8.50 15.16 11.82
N ASP A 141 9.63 15.19 11.17
CA ASP A 141 9.93 16.28 10.26
C ASP A 141 9.20 16.03 8.95
N LEU A 142 7.91 16.33 9.00
CA LEU A 142 6.95 16.16 7.94
C LEU A 142 7.29 17.06 6.76
N LEU A 143 8.28 16.64 5.99
CA LEU A 143 8.75 17.39 4.85
C LEU A 143 7.62 17.81 3.90
N PRO A 144 6.60 16.97 3.59
CA PRO A 144 5.48 17.42 2.77
C PRO A 144 4.78 18.67 3.33
N SER A 145 4.59 18.77 4.64
CA SER A 145 3.99 19.96 5.27
C SER A 145 4.85 21.21 5.10
N ARG A 146 6.17 21.08 5.08
CA ARG A 146 7.08 22.21 4.81
C ARG A 146 6.97 22.75 3.38
N PHE A 147 6.48 21.93 2.46
CA PHE A 147 6.14 22.33 1.09
C PHE A 147 4.68 22.75 0.93
N GLY A 148 3.99 23.01 2.05
CA GLY A 148 2.61 23.46 2.04
C GLY A 148 1.59 22.37 1.72
N ALA A 149 1.97 21.08 1.82
CA ALA A 149 1.02 19.99 1.66
C ALA A 149 0.11 19.90 2.87
N LEU A 150 -1.18 19.70 2.60
CA LEU A 150 -2.21 19.47 3.62
C LEU A 150 -2.06 18.07 4.20
N ASP A 151 -2.11 17.93 5.53
CA ASP A 151 -2.20 16.64 6.20
C ASP A 151 -3.62 16.08 6.05
N ILE A 152 -3.71 14.93 5.37
CA ILE A 152 -4.95 14.18 5.16
C ILE A 152 -4.86 12.77 5.74
N SER A 153 -4.02 12.59 6.75
CA SER A 153 -3.73 11.30 7.36
C SER A 153 -4.97 10.57 7.87
N GLY A 154 -4.90 9.26 7.81
CA GLY A 154 -5.89 8.35 8.35
C GLY A 154 -5.29 7.46 9.42
N GLN A 155 -5.91 6.33 9.63
CA GLN A 155 -5.46 5.31 10.58
C GLN A 155 -5.42 3.93 9.91
N CYS A 156 -4.47 3.12 10.32
CA CYS A 156 -4.43 1.69 10.02
C CYS A 156 -4.27 0.87 11.31
N HIS A 157 -4.65 -0.40 11.26
CA HIS A 157 -4.42 -1.35 12.34
C HIS A 157 -3.34 -2.34 11.95
N LEU A 158 -2.49 -2.66 12.92
CA LEU A 158 -1.48 -3.69 12.81
C LEU A 158 -1.78 -4.83 13.79
N MET A 159 -1.57 -6.05 13.33
CA MET A 159 -1.42 -7.21 14.18
C MET A 159 0.08 -7.44 14.41
N ASP A 160 0.50 -7.41 15.65
CA ASP A 160 1.87 -7.73 16.07
C ASP A 160 2.04 -9.24 16.12
N LEU A 161 2.73 -9.80 15.12
CA LEU A 161 2.97 -11.24 15.00
C LEU A 161 4.21 -11.69 15.79
N SER A 162 4.98 -10.77 16.37
CA SER A 162 6.10 -11.10 17.28
C SER A 162 5.60 -11.62 18.64
N LEU A 163 4.38 -11.24 19.02
CA LEU A 163 3.70 -11.69 20.24
C LEU A 163 3.54 -13.23 20.28
N SER A 164 3.37 -13.81 21.48
CA SER A 164 2.96 -15.21 21.60
C SER A 164 1.60 -15.46 20.93
N LYS A 165 1.27 -16.72 20.67
CA LYS A 165 -0.06 -17.04 20.10
C LYS A 165 -1.19 -16.62 21.04
N GLU A 166 -0.98 -16.81 22.35
CA GLU A 166 -1.91 -16.44 23.42
C GLU A 166 -2.10 -14.93 23.48
N ASP A 167 -1.01 -14.16 23.35
CA ASP A 167 -1.08 -12.69 23.35
C ASP A 167 -1.74 -12.17 22.08
N MET A 168 -1.40 -12.68 20.89
CA MET A 168 -2.11 -12.36 19.65
C MET A 168 -3.60 -12.67 19.78
N TRP A 169 -3.95 -13.82 20.38
CA TRP A 169 -5.34 -14.18 20.62
C TRP A 169 -6.03 -13.19 21.57
N SER A 170 -5.31 -12.72 22.60
CA SER A 170 -5.83 -11.71 23.53
C SER A 170 -6.18 -10.39 22.85
N GLU A 171 -5.46 -10.04 21.77
CA GLU A 171 -5.68 -8.83 20.99
C GLU A 171 -6.92 -8.90 20.09
N ILE A 172 -7.43 -10.10 19.82
CA ILE A 172 -8.66 -10.28 19.04
C ILE A 172 -9.88 -9.88 19.88
N ARG A 173 -10.78 -9.11 19.27
CA ARG A 173 -12.05 -8.73 19.87
C ARG A 173 -12.81 -9.98 20.34
N HIS A 174 -13.35 -9.94 21.60
CA HIS A 174 -14.02 -11.08 22.22
C HIS A 174 -15.10 -11.71 21.33
N SER A 175 -15.95 -10.91 20.70
CA SER A 175 -17.03 -11.40 19.82
C SER A 175 -16.53 -12.12 18.55
N ALA A 176 -15.29 -11.91 18.13
CA ALA A 176 -14.71 -12.59 16.96
C ALA A 176 -14.14 -13.97 17.31
N LYS A 177 -13.77 -14.22 18.57
CA LYS A 177 -13.08 -15.45 18.99
C LYS A 177 -13.89 -16.73 18.74
N SER A 178 -15.16 -16.72 19.09
CA SER A 178 -16.05 -17.86 18.83
C SER A 178 -16.21 -18.13 17.34
N VAL A 179 -16.33 -17.07 16.53
CA VAL A 179 -16.45 -17.14 15.06
C VAL A 179 -15.18 -17.72 14.43
N ILE A 180 -14.00 -17.30 14.91
CA ILE A 180 -12.71 -17.85 14.46
C ILE A 180 -12.64 -19.34 14.75
N ASN A 181 -12.94 -19.75 15.99
CA ASN A 181 -12.91 -21.16 16.39
C ASN A 181 -13.88 -22.04 15.60
N GLN A 182 -15.08 -21.54 15.34
CA GLN A 182 -16.05 -22.23 14.48
C GLN A 182 -15.56 -22.32 13.03
N GLY A 183 -15.03 -21.21 12.50
CA GLY A 183 -14.52 -21.16 11.16
C GLY A 183 -13.37 -22.13 10.91
N HIS A 184 -12.43 -22.25 11.84
CA HIS A 184 -11.33 -23.22 11.75
C HIS A 184 -11.79 -24.69 11.78
N LYS A 185 -12.97 -24.97 12.34
CA LYS A 185 -13.58 -26.31 12.30
C LYS A 185 -14.40 -26.58 11.06
N THR A 186 -14.77 -25.52 10.33
CA THR A 186 -15.74 -25.58 9.23
C THR A 186 -15.09 -25.45 7.87
N TYR A 187 -14.05 -24.65 7.78
CA TYR A 187 -13.39 -24.32 6.53
C TYR A 187 -12.02 -24.97 6.43
N ASP A 188 -11.68 -25.40 5.21
CA ASP A 188 -10.34 -25.85 4.85
C ASP A 188 -9.54 -24.69 4.30
N PHE A 189 -8.22 -24.65 4.60
CA PHE A 189 -7.31 -23.60 4.12
C PHE A 189 -6.20 -24.22 3.29
N ARG A 190 -5.89 -23.56 2.17
CA ARG A 190 -4.79 -23.95 1.30
C ARG A 190 -3.91 -22.77 0.98
N ILE A 191 -2.59 -22.93 1.13
CA ILE A 191 -1.59 -21.92 0.87
C ILE A 191 -0.91 -22.22 -0.46
N TYR A 192 -0.80 -21.18 -1.29
CA TYR A 192 0.00 -21.19 -2.51
C TYR A 192 1.16 -20.21 -2.32
N ASN A 193 2.37 -20.69 -2.51
CA ASN A 193 3.64 -19.97 -2.46
C ASN A 193 4.42 -20.21 -3.76
N HIS A 194 5.66 -19.72 -3.85
CA HIS A 194 6.49 -19.84 -5.06
C HIS A 194 6.73 -21.30 -5.49
N GLU A 195 6.64 -22.27 -4.59
CA GLU A 195 6.88 -23.69 -4.91
C GLU A 195 5.68 -24.36 -5.58
N ASN A 196 4.46 -23.98 -5.18
CA ASN A 196 3.23 -24.68 -5.59
C ASN A 196 2.21 -23.79 -6.33
N PHE A 197 2.48 -22.50 -6.46
CA PHE A 197 1.61 -21.58 -7.19
C PHE A 197 1.65 -21.88 -8.70
N LYS A 198 0.49 -21.79 -9.32
CA LYS A 198 0.32 -21.83 -10.78
C LYS A 198 -0.62 -20.71 -11.18
N PHE A 199 -0.36 -20.04 -12.28
CA PHE A 199 -1.15 -18.91 -12.78
C PHE A 199 -2.67 -19.20 -12.85
N LYS A 200 -3.05 -20.45 -13.12
CA LYS A 200 -4.46 -20.91 -13.07
C LYS A 200 -5.14 -20.62 -11.73
N VAL A 201 -4.41 -20.65 -10.62
CA VAL A 201 -4.95 -20.30 -9.29
C VAL A 201 -5.21 -18.79 -9.21
N GLY A 202 -4.31 -17.98 -9.77
CA GLY A 202 -4.50 -16.53 -9.91
C GLY A 202 -5.73 -16.18 -10.74
N GLU A 203 -5.94 -16.87 -11.87
CA GLU A 203 -7.13 -16.68 -12.68
C GLU A 203 -8.42 -17.01 -11.90
N ARG A 204 -8.43 -18.06 -11.08
CA ARG A 204 -9.55 -18.38 -10.22
C ARG A 204 -9.85 -17.25 -9.23
N HIS A 205 -8.80 -16.69 -8.59
CA HIS A 205 -8.97 -15.51 -7.74
C HIS A 205 -9.55 -14.32 -8.53
N ARG A 206 -9.07 -14.06 -9.76
CA ARG A 206 -9.59 -12.96 -10.60
C ARG A 206 -11.07 -13.11 -10.90
N LEU A 207 -11.49 -14.30 -11.32
CA LEU A 207 -12.90 -14.59 -11.62
C LEU A 207 -13.77 -14.42 -10.37
N LEU A 208 -13.31 -14.93 -9.23
CA LEU A 208 -13.99 -14.74 -7.95
C LEU A 208 -14.08 -13.26 -7.55
N HIS A 209 -13.00 -12.50 -7.76
CA HIS A 209 -12.97 -11.06 -7.48
C HIS A 209 -13.93 -10.27 -8.38
N HIS A 210 -14.05 -10.63 -9.67
CA HIS A 210 -15.04 -10.01 -10.57
C HIS A 210 -16.47 -10.32 -10.13
N LYS A 211 -16.73 -11.58 -9.78
CA LYS A 211 -18.02 -12.03 -9.25
C LYS A 211 -18.40 -11.27 -7.97
N CYS A 212 -17.48 -11.17 -7.01
CA CYS A 212 -17.66 -10.44 -5.75
C CYS A 212 -17.91 -8.95 -5.93
N SER A 213 -17.21 -8.31 -6.85
CA SER A 213 -17.28 -6.86 -7.06
C SER A 213 -18.36 -6.42 -8.04
N GLY A 214 -18.96 -7.35 -8.78
CA GLY A 214 -19.94 -7.08 -9.83
C GLY A 214 -19.36 -6.34 -11.06
N ARG A 215 -18.05 -6.08 -11.06
CA ARG A 215 -17.34 -5.39 -12.15
C ARG A 215 -15.84 -5.69 -12.12
N VAL A 216 -15.15 -5.41 -13.23
CA VAL A 216 -13.70 -5.49 -13.28
C VAL A 216 -13.08 -4.29 -12.53
N LYS A 217 -12.74 -4.45 -11.26
CA LYS A 217 -12.07 -3.42 -10.47
C LYS A 217 -10.55 -3.41 -10.66
N LYS A 218 -9.97 -4.59 -10.89
CA LYS A 218 -8.53 -4.75 -11.11
C LYS A 218 -8.30 -5.26 -12.53
N PRO A 219 -7.56 -4.55 -13.37
CA PRO A 219 -7.23 -5.01 -14.71
C PRO A 219 -6.34 -6.25 -14.63
N PHE A 220 -6.33 -7.03 -15.71
CA PHE A 220 -5.53 -8.26 -15.80
C PHE A 220 -4.05 -8.02 -15.46
N ALA A 221 -3.48 -6.90 -15.92
CA ALA A 221 -2.09 -6.55 -15.65
C ALA A 221 -1.79 -6.39 -14.15
N ALA A 222 -2.70 -5.80 -13.37
CA ALA A 222 -2.54 -5.67 -11.92
C ALA A 222 -2.60 -7.03 -11.22
N LEU A 223 -3.47 -7.95 -11.67
CA LEU A 223 -3.48 -9.31 -11.15
C LEU A 223 -2.21 -10.06 -11.53
N ALA A 224 -1.77 -9.98 -12.80
CA ALA A 224 -0.55 -10.64 -13.26
C ALA A 224 0.66 -10.19 -12.42
N GLN A 225 0.72 -8.89 -12.08
CA GLN A 225 1.75 -8.36 -11.19
C GLN A 225 1.67 -9.00 -9.79
N MET A 226 0.48 -9.10 -9.19
CA MET A 226 0.30 -9.75 -7.89
C MET A 226 0.67 -11.24 -7.93
N CYS A 227 0.35 -11.94 -9.03
CA CYS A 227 0.78 -13.32 -9.24
C CYS A 227 2.30 -13.43 -9.32
N SER A 228 2.97 -12.48 -9.97
CA SER A 228 4.43 -12.46 -10.06
C SER A 228 5.11 -12.30 -8.69
N TRP A 229 4.48 -11.62 -7.73
CA TRP A 229 4.99 -11.58 -6.35
C TRP A 229 5.03 -12.97 -5.72
N ILE A 230 3.97 -13.77 -5.95
CA ILE A 230 3.91 -15.13 -5.40
C ILE A 230 4.98 -16.02 -6.04
N GLU A 231 5.13 -15.94 -7.36
CA GLU A 231 6.16 -16.69 -8.11
C GLU A 231 7.59 -16.33 -7.66
N LYS A 232 7.82 -15.08 -7.27
CA LYS A 232 9.11 -14.59 -6.77
C LYS A 232 9.32 -14.77 -5.27
N GLY A 233 8.36 -15.35 -4.54
CA GLY A 233 8.45 -15.53 -3.08
C GLY A 233 8.11 -14.27 -2.26
N ALA A 234 7.71 -13.18 -2.92
CA ALA A 234 7.29 -11.92 -2.29
C ALA A 234 5.78 -11.83 -2.05
N GLY A 235 5.08 -12.94 -2.11
CA GLY A 235 3.64 -13.03 -1.86
C GLY A 235 3.17 -14.44 -1.57
N LEU A 236 1.96 -14.51 -1.05
CA LEU A 236 1.20 -15.74 -0.83
C LEU A 236 -0.20 -15.57 -1.37
N MET A 237 -0.80 -16.67 -1.80
CA MET A 237 -2.25 -16.73 -1.99
C MET A 237 -2.81 -17.78 -1.05
N ILE A 238 -3.89 -17.43 -0.35
CA ILE A 238 -4.57 -18.34 0.57
C ILE A 238 -5.99 -18.52 0.07
N GLU A 239 -6.38 -19.76 -0.06
CA GLU A 239 -7.70 -20.21 -0.45
C GLU A 239 -8.41 -20.78 0.77
N GLN A 240 -9.64 -20.38 0.97
CA GLN A 240 -10.54 -20.95 1.95
C GLN A 240 -11.68 -21.68 1.23
N SER A 241 -11.96 -22.92 1.63
CA SER A 241 -12.99 -23.73 1.00
C SER A 241 -13.93 -24.35 2.04
N PHE A 242 -15.14 -24.67 1.58
CA PHE A 242 -16.15 -25.39 2.34
C PHE A 242 -16.61 -26.58 1.50
N GLN A 243 -16.43 -27.80 2.00
CA GLN A 243 -16.79 -29.04 1.30
C GLN A 243 -16.26 -29.10 -0.15
N GLY A 244 -15.01 -28.64 -0.34
CA GLY A 244 -14.35 -28.61 -1.64
C GLY A 244 -14.71 -27.43 -2.55
N GLN A 245 -15.72 -26.63 -2.19
CA GLN A 245 -16.04 -25.38 -2.92
C GLN A 245 -15.16 -24.24 -2.38
N VAL A 246 -14.48 -23.52 -3.27
CA VAL A 246 -13.74 -22.30 -2.91
C VAL A 246 -14.73 -21.18 -2.60
N VAL A 247 -14.65 -20.64 -1.38
CA VAL A 247 -15.58 -19.61 -0.87
C VAL A 247 -14.90 -18.26 -0.65
N GLN A 248 -13.59 -18.25 -0.43
CA GLN A 248 -12.82 -17.01 -0.28
C GLN A 248 -11.37 -17.21 -0.73
N MET A 249 -10.77 -16.18 -1.31
CA MET A 249 -9.34 -16.17 -1.64
C MET A 249 -8.73 -14.82 -1.28
N ILE A 250 -7.48 -14.83 -0.81
CA ILE A 250 -6.71 -13.61 -0.52
C ILE A 250 -5.30 -13.72 -1.10
N ILE A 251 -4.82 -12.61 -1.66
CA ILE A 251 -3.40 -12.41 -1.98
C ILE A 251 -2.80 -11.56 -0.87
N VAL A 252 -1.72 -12.05 -0.28
CA VAL A 252 -0.94 -11.38 0.75
C VAL A 252 0.41 -10.99 0.14
N ALA A 253 0.75 -9.72 0.19
CA ALA A 253 2.07 -9.22 -0.16
C ALA A 253 3.01 -9.36 1.04
N LEU A 254 4.23 -9.83 0.80
CA LEU A 254 5.25 -10.04 1.83
C LEU A 254 6.38 -9.02 1.63
N GLY A 255 6.73 -8.33 2.71
CA GLY A 255 7.95 -7.55 2.84
C GLY A 255 8.97 -8.28 3.72
N LYS A 256 10.03 -7.59 4.11
CA LYS A 256 11.12 -8.15 4.90
C LYS A 256 10.70 -8.55 6.32
N GLY A 257 9.89 -7.75 6.96
CA GLY A 257 9.36 -7.98 8.32
C GLY A 257 7.87 -7.74 8.42
N THR A 258 7.22 -7.32 7.33
CA THR A 258 5.83 -6.91 7.29
C THR A 258 5.08 -7.63 6.19
N ALA A 259 3.76 -7.70 6.31
CA ALA A 259 2.90 -8.22 5.26
C ALA A 259 1.56 -7.46 5.24
N CYS A 260 0.90 -7.43 4.10
CA CYS A 260 -0.44 -6.83 3.98
C CYS A 260 -1.35 -7.62 3.03
N GLY A 261 -2.65 -7.49 3.22
CA GLY A 261 -3.65 -8.03 2.30
C GLY A 261 -3.76 -7.18 1.02
N ALA A 262 -3.30 -7.71 -0.12
CA ALA A 262 -3.30 -6.99 -1.39
C ALA A 262 -4.61 -7.13 -2.17
N SER A 263 -5.29 -8.26 -2.06
CA SER A 263 -6.55 -8.51 -2.78
C SER A 263 -7.35 -9.62 -2.11
N VAL A 264 -8.60 -9.33 -1.77
CA VAL A 264 -9.55 -10.31 -1.20
C VAL A 264 -10.71 -10.50 -2.16
N ALA A 265 -11.19 -11.73 -2.29
CA ALA A 265 -12.34 -12.10 -3.09
C ALA A 265 -13.17 -13.14 -2.36
N ASP A 266 -14.46 -12.84 -2.18
CA ASP A 266 -15.44 -13.72 -1.55
C ASP A 266 -16.41 -14.25 -2.62
N ASP A 267 -16.95 -15.47 -2.44
CA ASP A 267 -18.04 -15.93 -3.27
C ASP A 267 -19.38 -15.30 -2.82
N PRO A 268 -19.98 -14.40 -3.59
CA PRO A 268 -21.22 -13.72 -3.20
C PRO A 268 -22.45 -14.67 -3.18
N ASP A 269 -22.36 -15.80 -3.86
CA ASP A 269 -23.45 -16.78 -3.90
C ASP A 269 -23.39 -17.77 -2.73
N PHE A 270 -22.28 -17.83 -2.04
CA PHE A 270 -22.12 -18.70 -0.89
C PHE A 270 -22.89 -18.16 0.32
N LYS A 271 -23.94 -18.87 0.73
CA LYS A 271 -24.77 -18.54 1.90
C LYS A 271 -24.16 -19.13 3.16
N TRP A 272 -23.22 -18.41 3.76
CA TRP A 272 -22.48 -18.88 4.93
C TRP A 272 -23.24 -18.65 6.25
N LYS A 273 -23.20 -19.66 7.11
CA LYS A 273 -23.70 -19.58 8.49
C LYS A 273 -22.66 -19.01 9.46
N ILE A 274 -21.36 -19.19 9.14
CA ILE A 274 -20.23 -18.76 9.94
C ILE A 274 -19.41 -17.76 9.11
N PRO A 275 -19.15 -16.54 9.61
CA PRO A 275 -18.38 -15.52 8.88
C PRO A 275 -16.97 -16.01 8.51
N MET A 276 -16.67 -16.06 7.21
CA MET A 276 -15.44 -16.61 6.65
C MET A 276 -14.20 -15.77 7.00
N ALA A 277 -14.31 -14.45 6.88
CA ALA A 277 -13.17 -13.55 6.96
C ALA A 277 -12.42 -13.61 8.30
N HIS A 278 -13.11 -13.88 9.41
CA HIS A 278 -12.46 -13.91 10.72
C HIS A 278 -11.47 -15.07 10.86
N SER A 279 -11.87 -16.28 10.46
CA SER A 279 -11.00 -17.45 10.50
C SER A 279 -9.87 -17.36 9.48
N LEU A 280 -10.12 -16.81 8.28
CA LEU A 280 -9.09 -16.59 7.28
C LEU A 280 -8.01 -15.64 7.79
N HIS A 281 -8.38 -14.50 8.39
CA HIS A 281 -7.41 -13.54 8.92
C HIS A 281 -6.56 -14.16 10.02
N PHE A 282 -7.16 -14.90 10.96
CA PHE A 282 -6.39 -15.52 12.03
C PHE A 282 -5.46 -16.62 11.49
N PHE A 283 -5.91 -17.41 10.54
CA PHE A 283 -5.07 -18.38 9.83
C PHE A 283 -3.87 -17.70 9.14
N ILE A 284 -4.08 -16.55 8.51
CA ILE A 284 -3.00 -15.75 7.92
C ILE A 284 -1.98 -15.34 8.98
N TYR A 285 -2.42 -14.87 10.15
CA TYR A 285 -1.51 -14.44 11.22
C TYR A 285 -0.64 -15.58 11.72
N GLU A 286 -1.21 -16.76 11.95
CA GLU A 286 -0.45 -17.95 12.36
C GLU A 286 0.59 -18.35 11.30
N GLU A 287 0.21 -18.32 10.02
CA GLU A 287 1.10 -18.67 8.92
C GLU A 287 2.22 -17.64 8.73
N LEU A 288 1.92 -16.36 8.78
CA LEU A 288 2.91 -15.29 8.65
C LEU A 288 3.89 -15.29 9.84
N LYS A 289 3.39 -15.50 11.07
CA LYS A 289 4.25 -15.69 12.25
C LYS A 289 5.22 -16.85 12.05
N ARG A 290 4.74 -18.01 11.55
CA ARG A 290 5.57 -19.18 11.26
C ARG A 290 6.67 -18.87 10.22
N ARG A 291 6.45 -17.89 9.35
CA ARG A 291 7.42 -17.41 8.34
C ARG A 291 8.37 -16.34 8.87
N GLY A 292 8.25 -15.93 10.13
CA GLY A 292 9.10 -14.90 10.73
C GLY A 292 8.70 -13.47 10.35
N ILE A 293 7.49 -13.26 9.86
CA ILE A 293 6.94 -11.90 9.66
C ILE A 293 6.55 -11.35 11.04
N HIS A 294 6.90 -10.10 11.30
CA HIS A 294 6.69 -9.45 12.60
C HIS A 294 5.36 -8.69 12.67
N TYR A 295 4.90 -8.13 11.54
CA TYR A 295 3.68 -7.33 11.50
C TYR A 295 2.80 -7.68 10.31
N PHE A 296 1.49 -7.68 10.54
CA PHE A 296 0.52 -7.71 9.45
C PHE A 296 -0.31 -6.43 9.46
N GLU A 297 -0.26 -5.69 8.36
CA GLU A 297 -1.15 -4.55 8.16
C GLU A 297 -2.55 -5.04 7.81
N VAL A 298 -3.47 -4.87 8.76
CA VAL A 298 -4.88 -5.22 8.54
C VAL A 298 -5.53 -4.23 7.58
N GLY A 299 -4.91 -3.06 7.42
CA GLY A 299 -5.29 -1.99 6.51
C GLY A 299 -6.03 -0.85 7.19
N GLU A 300 -6.52 0.07 6.38
CA GLU A 300 -7.17 1.30 6.86
C GLU A 300 -8.38 1.00 7.74
N THR A 301 -8.47 1.76 8.83
CA THR A 301 -9.51 1.62 9.87
C THR A 301 -10.09 2.97 10.28
N ASN A 302 -10.23 3.86 9.31
CA ASN A 302 -10.74 5.20 9.52
C ASN A 302 -12.10 5.21 10.23
N TYR A 303 -12.39 6.31 10.93
CA TYR A 303 -13.67 6.58 11.57
C TYR A 303 -14.49 7.53 10.72
N ARG A 304 -15.81 7.49 10.87
CA ARG A 304 -16.75 8.40 10.19
C ARG A 304 -16.44 9.88 10.45
N SER A 305 -15.87 10.18 11.61
CA SER A 305 -15.45 11.54 11.99
C SER A 305 -14.24 12.07 11.21
N ASN A 306 -13.55 11.25 10.43
CA ASN A 306 -12.44 11.71 9.59
C ASN A 306 -12.98 12.31 8.27
N MET A 307 -13.02 13.64 8.19
CA MET A 307 -13.52 14.39 7.03
C MET A 307 -12.75 14.06 5.73
N PHE A 308 -11.46 13.75 5.82
CA PHE A 308 -10.65 13.45 4.65
C PHE A 308 -10.82 12.01 4.14
N GLN A 309 -11.41 11.15 4.96
CA GLN A 309 -11.59 9.72 4.71
C GLN A 309 -13.09 9.36 4.84
N THR A 310 -13.95 10.08 4.10
CA THR A 310 -15.40 9.83 4.11
C THR A 310 -15.69 8.38 3.74
N LEU A 311 -16.42 7.69 4.61
CA LEU A 311 -16.69 6.27 4.49
C LEU A 311 -18.18 6.03 4.22
N THR A 312 -18.47 5.18 3.24
CA THR A 312 -19.79 4.58 3.07
C THR A 312 -20.10 3.62 4.25
N ASP A 313 -21.35 3.28 4.48
CA ASP A 313 -21.74 2.33 5.54
C ASP A 313 -21.02 0.96 5.38
N LYS A 314 -20.82 0.52 4.12
CA LYS A 314 -20.06 -0.69 3.82
C LYS A 314 -18.59 -0.55 4.27
N GLU A 315 -17.94 0.56 3.96
CA GLU A 315 -16.54 0.82 4.36
C GLU A 315 -16.40 0.98 5.87
N GLN A 316 -17.39 1.59 6.54
CA GLN A 316 -17.44 1.63 8.00
C GLN A 316 -17.51 0.23 8.62
N SER A 317 -18.35 -0.63 8.07
CA SER A 317 -18.45 -2.04 8.50
C SER A 317 -17.13 -2.78 8.30
N ILE A 318 -16.43 -2.55 7.17
CA ILE A 318 -15.10 -3.10 6.91
C ILE A 318 -14.08 -2.56 7.93
N CYS A 319 -14.07 -1.26 8.20
CA CYS A 319 -13.18 -0.67 9.20
C CYS A 319 -13.46 -1.22 10.61
N ALA A 320 -14.75 -1.38 10.97
CA ALA A 320 -15.14 -1.99 12.24
C ALA A 320 -14.70 -3.46 12.37
N PHE A 321 -14.79 -4.22 11.28
CA PHE A 321 -14.24 -5.58 11.20
C PHE A 321 -12.74 -5.58 11.44
N LYS A 322 -11.98 -4.76 10.71
CA LYS A 322 -10.52 -4.66 10.82
C LYS A 322 -10.06 -4.27 12.23
N ARG A 323 -10.74 -3.32 12.88
CA ARG A 323 -10.48 -2.95 14.29
C ARG A 323 -10.75 -4.09 15.29
N GLY A 324 -11.34 -5.18 14.85
CA GLY A 324 -11.48 -6.41 15.65
C GLY A 324 -10.19 -7.24 15.74
N PHE A 325 -9.16 -6.89 14.97
CA PHE A 325 -7.89 -7.60 14.89
C PHE A 325 -6.74 -6.65 15.25
N GLY A 326 -6.09 -6.91 16.40
CA GLY A 326 -5.02 -6.07 16.92
C GLY A 326 -5.54 -4.84 17.68
N LYS A 327 -4.84 -4.47 18.73
CA LYS A 327 -5.15 -3.31 19.56
C LYS A 327 -4.38 -2.06 19.15
N ARG A 328 -3.34 -2.22 18.33
CA ARG A 328 -2.48 -1.11 17.93
C ARG A 328 -3.02 -0.41 16.70
N SER A 329 -3.29 0.88 16.84
CA SER A 329 -3.64 1.77 15.75
C SER A 329 -2.47 2.69 15.45
N PHE A 330 -2.13 2.84 14.18
CA PHE A 330 -1.05 3.70 13.71
C PHE A 330 -1.58 4.77 12.77
N PRO A 331 -1.01 5.97 12.79
CA PRO A 331 -1.35 6.98 11.81
C PRO A 331 -0.85 6.53 10.42
N LEU A 332 -1.75 6.43 9.48
CA LEU A 332 -1.41 6.29 8.06
C LEU A 332 -1.18 7.69 7.52
N LYS A 333 0.06 8.14 7.57
CA LYS A 333 0.45 9.50 7.19
C LYS A 333 0.23 9.72 5.70
N ARG A 334 -0.60 10.69 5.35
CA ARG A 334 -0.92 11.08 3.99
C ARG A 334 -0.93 12.59 3.85
N TYR A 335 -0.42 13.07 2.74
CA TYR A 335 -0.34 14.50 2.45
C TYR A 335 -0.87 14.76 1.05
N ALA A 336 -1.52 15.90 0.89
CA ALA A 336 -1.96 16.41 -0.41
C ALA A 336 -1.30 17.77 -0.68
N TRP A 337 -0.48 17.83 -1.72
CA TRP A 337 0.02 19.09 -2.26
C TRP A 337 -0.89 19.56 -3.39
N PHE A 338 -1.06 20.86 -3.51
CA PHE A 338 -1.88 21.51 -4.53
C PHE A 338 -1.08 22.55 -5.30
N GLU A 339 -1.39 22.70 -6.58
CA GLU A 339 -0.73 23.67 -7.47
C GLU A 339 -0.91 25.13 -6.95
N ASN A 340 -2.09 25.41 -6.42
CA ASN A 340 -2.46 26.71 -5.89
C ASN A 340 -3.57 26.60 -4.83
N LYS A 341 -3.89 27.72 -4.19
CA LYS A 341 -4.90 27.76 -3.12
C LYS A 341 -6.33 27.48 -3.60
N GLU A 342 -6.64 27.79 -4.84
CA GLU A 342 -7.96 27.52 -5.43
C GLU A 342 -8.22 26.01 -5.53
N GLU A 343 -7.25 25.22 -5.99
CA GLU A 343 -7.35 23.77 -6.06
C GLU A 343 -7.44 23.13 -4.67
N GLU A 344 -6.72 23.68 -3.66
CA GLU A 344 -6.84 23.24 -2.28
C GLU A 344 -8.25 23.48 -1.73
N VAL A 345 -8.79 24.69 -1.91
CA VAL A 345 -10.15 25.06 -1.46
C VAL A 345 -11.20 24.20 -2.15
N LYS A 346 -11.03 23.93 -3.46
CA LYS A 346 -11.91 23.01 -4.19
C LYS A 346 -11.90 21.61 -3.58
N PHE A 347 -10.71 21.07 -3.31
CA PHE A 347 -10.58 19.75 -2.68
C PHE A 347 -11.25 19.71 -1.30
N LEU A 348 -11.04 20.73 -0.47
CA LEU A 348 -11.64 20.81 0.86
C LEU A 348 -13.17 20.89 0.77
N SER A 349 -13.71 21.66 -0.18
CA SER A 349 -15.15 21.79 -0.42
C SER A 349 -15.75 20.44 -0.85
N GLU A 350 -15.11 19.72 -1.78
CA GLU A 350 -15.53 18.40 -2.22
C GLU A 350 -15.55 17.38 -1.05
N ARG A 351 -14.58 17.47 -0.14
CA ARG A 351 -14.50 16.60 1.04
C ARG A 351 -15.57 16.94 2.06
N LEU A 352 -15.81 18.23 2.32
CA LEU A 352 -16.86 18.69 3.22
C LEU A 352 -18.26 18.27 2.73
N GLU A 353 -18.52 18.39 1.43
CA GLU A 353 -19.77 17.94 0.84
C GLU A 353 -19.98 16.43 1.00
N LYS A 354 -18.96 15.63 0.68
CA LYS A 354 -19.01 14.17 0.92
C LYS A 354 -19.24 13.84 2.39
N TYR A 355 -18.58 14.53 3.29
CA TYR A 355 -18.73 14.33 4.74
C TYR A 355 -20.16 14.63 5.24
N ARG A 356 -20.79 15.69 4.71
CA ARG A 356 -22.18 16.04 5.06
C ARG A 356 -23.20 15.02 4.55
N ASN A 357 -22.89 14.35 3.45
CA ASN A 357 -23.78 13.39 2.78
C ASN A 357 -23.49 11.93 3.20
N SER A 358 -22.51 11.69 4.05
CA SER A 358 -22.18 10.37 4.62
C SER A 358 -22.78 10.17 6.00
#